data_bab5dace212307064cf8ab1bad9ce334
#
_entry.id   bab5dace212307064cf8ab1bad9ce334
#
_cell.length_a   1.000
_cell.length_b   1.000
_cell.length_c   1.000
_cell.angle_alpha   90.00
_cell.angle_beta   90.00
_cell.angle_gamma   90.00
#
_symmetry.space_group_name_H-M   'P 1'
#
loop_
_entity.id
_entity.type
_entity.pdbx_description
1 polymer ?
#
loop_
_entity_poly.entity_id
_entity_poly.type
_entity_poly.pdbx_seq_one_letter_code
_entity_poly.pdbx_strand_id
1 'polypeptide(L)'
;MIIIHAYFKVGPGHRQSFLDEAKLVTEPSQEEEGNISYQYYEHPEQANTFVFVEVWKDQAAIDVHEATAYFQNFIHAVPGLISEPIQVQLFEATEIKGA
;
A
#
# COMPACT_ATOMS: atom_id res chain seq x y z
N MET A 1 3.39 -16.80 2.53
CA MET A 1 3.16 -15.35 2.67
C MET A 1 2.44 -14.80 1.46
N ILE A 2 1.83 -13.64 1.60
CA ILE A 2 1.15 -12.96 0.50
C ILE A 2 1.82 -11.63 0.26
N ILE A 3 2.17 -11.35 -1.00
CA ILE A 3 2.73 -10.08 -1.42
C ILE A 3 1.65 -9.31 -2.15
N ILE A 4 1.49 -8.03 -1.79
CA ILE A 4 0.56 -7.12 -2.46
C ILE A 4 1.35 -5.99 -3.11
N HIS A 5 1.07 -5.75 -4.39
CA HIS A 5 1.50 -4.54 -5.09
C HIS A 5 0.26 -3.70 -5.40
N ALA A 6 0.22 -2.50 -4.88
CA ALA A 6 -0.88 -1.57 -5.13
C ALA A 6 -0.33 -0.32 -5.81
N TYR A 7 -0.80 -0.04 -7.03
CA TYR A 7 -0.29 1.04 -7.88
C TYR A 7 -1.26 2.22 -7.87
N PHE A 8 -0.70 3.42 -7.69
CA PHE A 8 -1.46 4.66 -7.61
C PHE A 8 -0.86 5.70 -8.56
N LYS A 9 -1.72 6.34 -9.36
CA LYS A 9 -1.35 7.55 -10.09
C LYS A 9 -2.03 8.74 -9.44
N VAL A 10 -1.22 9.61 -8.85
CA VAL A 10 -1.72 10.77 -8.12
C VAL A 10 -2.03 11.89 -9.10
N GLY A 11 -3.19 12.51 -8.95
CA GLY A 11 -3.64 13.59 -9.81
C GLY A 11 -2.88 14.90 -9.56
N PRO A 12 -2.95 15.82 -10.55
CA PRO A 12 -2.30 17.13 -10.41
C PRO A 12 -2.78 17.87 -9.17
N GLY A 13 -1.84 18.42 -8.42
CA GLY A 13 -2.15 19.19 -7.21
C GLY A 13 -2.47 18.36 -5.97
N HIS A 14 -2.48 17.03 -6.08
CA HIS A 14 -2.84 16.14 -4.96
C HIS A 14 -1.65 15.42 -4.34
N ARG A 15 -0.44 15.72 -4.77
CA ARG A 15 0.77 15.02 -4.31
C ARG A 15 0.93 15.07 -2.80
N GLN A 16 0.86 16.25 -2.19
CA GLN A 16 1.09 16.37 -0.76
C GLN A 16 0.01 15.67 0.05
N SER A 17 -1.25 15.81 -0.35
CA SER A 17 -2.36 15.11 0.31
C SER A 17 -2.21 13.60 0.23
N PHE A 18 -1.76 13.08 -0.93
CA PHE A 18 -1.50 11.65 -1.07
C PHE A 18 -0.36 11.19 -0.17
N LEU A 19 0.74 11.93 -0.11
CA LEU A 19 1.87 11.58 0.75
C LEU A 19 1.48 11.60 2.23
N ASP A 20 0.65 12.55 2.64
CA ASP A 20 0.14 12.60 4.01
C ASP A 20 -0.70 11.35 4.33
N GLU A 21 -1.61 10.97 3.44
CA GLU A 21 -2.43 9.76 3.61
C GLU A 21 -1.59 8.49 3.57
N ALA A 22 -0.60 8.42 2.69
CA ALA A 22 0.32 7.28 2.61
C ALA A 22 1.08 7.07 3.92
N LYS A 23 1.52 8.15 4.54
CA LYS A 23 2.20 8.09 5.84
C LYS A 23 1.26 7.61 6.94
N LEU A 24 0.03 8.13 6.97
CA LEU A 24 -0.95 7.77 8.00
C LEU A 24 -1.33 6.29 7.95
N VAL A 25 -1.36 5.67 6.79
CA VAL A 25 -1.66 4.23 6.67
C VAL A 25 -0.44 3.36 6.88
N THR A 26 0.74 3.83 6.48
CA THR A 26 1.97 3.04 6.50
C THR A 26 2.49 2.79 7.90
N GLU A 27 2.59 3.82 8.71
CA GLU A 27 3.18 3.70 10.05
C GLU A 27 2.44 2.68 10.93
N PRO A 28 1.12 2.75 11.09
CA PRO A 28 0.42 1.75 11.89
C PRO A 28 0.38 0.36 11.24
N SER A 29 0.37 0.29 9.90
CA SER A 29 0.40 -1.01 9.21
C SER A 29 1.68 -1.79 9.51
N GLN A 30 2.81 -1.10 9.60
CA GLN A 30 4.09 -1.72 9.93
C GLN A 30 4.12 -2.33 11.33
N GLU A 31 3.27 -1.87 12.22
CA GLU A 31 3.18 -2.36 13.60
C GLU A 31 2.23 -3.56 13.75
N GLU A 32 1.47 -3.92 12.72
CA GLU A 32 0.55 -5.06 12.78
C GLU A 32 1.32 -6.36 12.90
N GLU A 33 0.86 -7.25 13.80
CA GLU A 33 1.53 -8.52 14.07
C GLU A 33 1.72 -9.38 12.81
N GLY A 34 0.73 -9.40 11.94
CA GLY A 34 0.78 -10.18 10.71
C GLY A 34 1.48 -9.51 9.54
N ASN A 35 2.00 -8.30 9.71
CA ASN A 35 2.73 -7.60 8.66
C ASN A 35 4.21 -7.94 8.70
N ILE A 36 4.76 -8.38 7.55
CA ILE A 36 6.18 -8.66 7.40
C ILE A 36 6.90 -7.40 6.91
N SER A 37 6.33 -6.72 5.91
CA SER A 37 6.83 -5.42 5.46
C SER A 37 5.71 -4.63 4.81
N TYR A 38 5.79 -3.31 4.92
CA TYR A 38 4.81 -2.39 4.36
C TYR A 38 5.55 -1.11 4.00
N GLN A 39 5.69 -0.83 2.69
CA GLN A 39 6.41 0.33 2.21
C GLN A 39 5.81 0.83 0.92
N TYR A 40 6.05 2.08 0.57
CA TYR A 40 5.67 2.62 -0.72
C TYR A 40 6.83 3.36 -1.35
N TYR A 41 6.84 3.37 -2.67
CA TYR A 41 7.91 3.97 -3.48
C TYR A 41 7.30 4.76 -4.63
N GLU A 42 8.01 5.78 -5.06
CA GLU A 42 7.66 6.52 -6.25
C GLU A 42 8.52 6.04 -7.42
N HIS A 43 7.92 5.94 -8.60
CA HIS A 43 8.64 5.60 -9.82
C HIS A 43 9.71 6.67 -10.11
N PRO A 44 10.98 6.29 -10.33
CA PRO A 44 12.06 7.27 -10.47
C PRO A 44 11.95 8.14 -11.73
N GLU A 45 11.23 7.68 -12.75
CA GLU A 45 11.11 8.38 -14.02
C GLU A 45 9.68 8.87 -14.31
N GLN A 46 8.70 8.48 -13.49
CA GLN A 46 7.30 8.88 -13.65
C GLN A 46 6.82 9.52 -12.36
N ALA A 47 6.88 10.84 -12.30
CA ALA A 47 6.44 11.58 -11.14
C ALA A 47 4.98 11.27 -10.79
N ASN A 48 4.67 11.25 -9.50
CA ASN A 48 3.33 11.00 -8.96
C ASN A 48 2.79 9.58 -9.23
N THR A 49 3.66 8.66 -9.62
CA THR A 49 3.34 7.25 -9.80
C THR A 49 3.96 6.47 -8.65
N PHE A 50 3.12 5.86 -7.81
CA PHE A 50 3.54 5.19 -6.59
C PHE A 50 3.15 3.73 -6.60
N VAL A 51 3.93 2.90 -5.91
CA VAL A 51 3.58 1.52 -5.63
C VAL A 51 3.73 1.25 -4.14
N PHE A 52 2.70 0.63 -3.54
CA PHE A 52 2.82 0.06 -2.21
C PHE A 52 3.24 -1.39 -2.36
N VAL A 53 4.31 -1.77 -1.69
CA VAL A 53 4.82 -3.13 -1.65
C VAL A 53 4.61 -3.65 -0.24
N GLU A 54 3.71 -4.63 -0.11
CA GLU A 54 3.29 -5.14 1.19
C GLU A 54 3.54 -6.64 1.23
N VAL A 55 4.04 -7.14 2.34
CA VAL A 55 4.22 -8.56 2.56
C VAL A 55 3.50 -8.93 3.86
N TRP A 56 2.58 -9.87 3.75
CA TRP A 56 1.72 -10.33 4.84
C TRP A 56 1.94 -11.80 5.12
N LYS A 57 1.81 -12.17 6.37
CA LYS A 57 1.99 -13.53 6.84
C LYS A 57 1.02 -14.50 6.15
N ASP A 58 -0.26 -14.12 6.06
CA ASP A 58 -1.32 -14.92 5.47
C ASP A 58 -2.55 -14.05 5.17
N GLN A 59 -3.60 -14.65 4.64
CA GLN A 59 -4.85 -13.95 4.34
C GLN A 59 -5.52 -13.40 5.60
N ALA A 60 -5.44 -14.12 6.72
CA ALA A 60 -6.04 -13.65 7.97
C ALA A 60 -5.41 -12.32 8.43
N ALA A 61 -4.10 -12.15 8.23
CA ALA A 61 -3.41 -10.90 8.53
C ALA A 61 -3.91 -9.75 7.66
N ILE A 62 -4.18 -10.03 6.37
CA ILE A 62 -4.74 -9.03 5.45
C ILE A 62 -6.16 -8.66 5.89
N ASP A 63 -6.97 -9.63 6.28
CA ASP A 63 -8.34 -9.38 6.74
C ASP A 63 -8.35 -8.48 7.97
N VAL A 64 -7.45 -8.70 8.92
CA VAL A 64 -7.28 -7.84 10.10
C VAL A 64 -6.90 -6.42 9.67
N HIS A 65 -5.92 -6.30 8.77
CA HIS A 65 -5.45 -5.01 8.25
C HIS A 65 -6.60 -4.21 7.62
N GLU A 66 -7.38 -4.86 6.76
CA GLU A 66 -8.46 -4.19 6.03
C GLU A 66 -9.61 -3.76 6.93
N ALA A 67 -9.74 -4.35 8.10
CA ALA A 67 -10.74 -3.96 9.09
C ALA A 67 -10.32 -2.78 9.96
N THR A 68 -9.07 -2.31 9.88
CA THR A 68 -8.59 -1.20 10.70
C THR A 68 -9.18 0.13 10.25
N ALA A 69 -9.31 1.06 11.22
CA ALA A 69 -9.79 2.40 10.91
C ALA A 69 -8.85 3.15 9.97
N TYR A 70 -7.53 3.00 10.15
CA TYR A 70 -6.57 3.71 9.30
C TYR A 70 -6.57 3.21 7.86
N PHE A 71 -6.79 1.90 7.64
CA PHE A 71 -6.96 1.37 6.28
C PHE A 71 -8.24 1.93 5.65
N GLN A 72 -9.34 1.89 6.37
CA GLN A 72 -10.63 2.39 5.88
C GLN A 72 -10.56 3.88 5.56
N ASN A 73 -9.90 4.67 6.40
CA ASN A 73 -9.69 6.10 6.14
C ASN A 73 -8.89 6.31 4.85
N PHE A 74 -7.84 5.54 4.64
CA PHE A 74 -7.01 5.61 3.43
C PHE A 74 -7.85 5.30 2.18
N ILE A 75 -8.61 4.22 2.21
CA ILE A 75 -9.43 3.78 1.08
C ILE A 75 -10.54 4.80 0.75
N HIS A 76 -11.04 5.54 1.74
CA HIS A 76 -12.04 6.59 1.51
C HIS A 76 -11.41 7.89 0.99
N ALA A 77 -10.20 8.22 1.43
CA ALA A 77 -9.53 9.48 1.05
C ALA A 77 -8.91 9.41 -0.34
N VAL A 78 -8.31 8.28 -0.70
CA VAL A 78 -7.48 8.15 -1.90
C VAL A 78 -8.20 8.30 -3.22
N PRO A 79 -9.46 7.81 -3.43
CA PRO A 79 -10.15 7.98 -4.71
C PRO A 79 -10.24 9.42 -5.20
N GLY A 80 -10.33 10.39 -4.29
CA GLY A 80 -10.35 11.81 -4.65
C GLY A 80 -8.98 12.39 -5.03
N LEU A 81 -7.90 11.64 -4.85
CA LEU A 81 -6.53 12.10 -5.04
C LEU A 81 -5.85 11.50 -6.28
N ILE A 82 -6.43 10.45 -6.87
CA ILE A 82 -5.82 9.71 -7.96
C ILE A 82 -6.50 10.00 -9.29
N SER A 83 -5.73 9.90 -10.38
CA SER A 83 -6.22 10.15 -11.74
C SER A 83 -6.67 8.90 -12.47
N GLU A 84 -6.38 7.72 -11.92
CA GLU A 84 -6.74 6.41 -12.46
C GLU A 84 -7.17 5.49 -11.33
N PRO A 85 -7.97 4.44 -11.60
CA PRO A 85 -8.30 3.45 -10.58
C PRO A 85 -7.04 2.77 -10.02
N ILE A 86 -7.07 2.42 -8.74
CA ILE A 86 -6.00 1.68 -8.10
C ILE A 86 -5.89 0.31 -8.76
N GLN A 87 -4.66 -0.11 -9.09
CA GLN A 87 -4.39 -1.45 -9.61
C GLN A 87 -3.72 -2.26 -8.51
N VAL A 88 -4.29 -3.41 -8.18
CA VAL A 88 -3.81 -4.26 -7.09
C VAL A 88 -3.50 -5.65 -7.62
N GLN A 89 -2.32 -6.15 -7.25
CA GLN A 89 -1.90 -7.52 -7.56
C GLN A 89 -1.56 -8.23 -6.25
N LEU A 90 -2.08 -9.45 -6.08
CA LEU A 90 -1.78 -10.29 -4.94
C LEU A 90 -1.05 -11.54 -5.44
N PHE A 91 -0.01 -11.93 -4.70
CA PHE A 91 0.79 -13.11 -5.01
C PHE A 91 0.95 -13.97 -3.77
N GLU A 92 0.69 -15.28 -3.90
CA GLU A 92 1.17 -16.22 -2.92
C GLU A 92 2.65 -16.45 -3.17
N ALA A 93 3.47 -16.35 -2.13
CA ALA A 93 4.92 -16.38 -2.28
C ALA A 93 5.59 -17.23 -1.23
N THR A 94 6.71 -17.82 -1.62
CA THR A 94 7.64 -18.48 -0.73
C THR A 94 8.99 -17.82 -0.93
N GLU A 95 9.57 -17.32 0.13
CA GLU A 95 10.89 -16.72 0.04
C GLU A 95 11.94 -17.81 -0.24
N ILE A 96 12.70 -17.61 -1.31
CA ILE A 96 13.83 -18.46 -1.64
C ILE A 96 15.08 -17.74 -1.18
N LYS A 97 15.95 -18.45 -0.48
CA LYS A 97 17.19 -17.87 0.00
C LYS A 97 17.98 -17.33 -1.19
N GLY A 98 18.22 -16.03 -1.19
CA GLY A 98 18.96 -15.36 -2.25
C GLY A 98 20.43 -15.76 -2.29
N ALA A 99 21.03 -15.45 -3.40
CA ALA A 99 22.46 -15.67 -3.61
C ALA A 99 23.27 -14.70 -2.76
#